data_b685c71f73ca582c1b4932225a54eb1f
#
_entry.id   b685c71f73ca582c1b4932225a54eb1f
#
_cell.length_a   1.000
_cell.length_b   1.000
_cell.length_c   1.000
_cell.angle_alpha   90.00
_cell.angle_beta   90.00
_cell.angle_gamma   90.00
#
_symmetry.space_group_name_H-M   'P 1'
#
loop_
_entity.id
_entity.type
_entity.pdbx_description
1 polymer ?
#
loop_
_entity_poly.entity_id
_entity_poly.type
_entity_poly.pdbx_seq_one_letter_code
_entity_poly.pdbx_strand_id
1 'polypeptide(L)'
;MVSTLIYMVVVMACVYAGLCLAILFFQHLFFFRPEILATHFKYQYAFPFDELDFDMPDGGKINAIHFKVPNSRGVIYYLKGNSRSIKGWGKFAKDFVSNGYDFFMMDYRGFGKSKGKRTQQKLFDDAQFLYKWLLENYRQDQIVVFGRSFGTGIAAHVASQNHPRLLVLDSPYFSFLYNAKRYAFFLPLQWIMNYDLRTDLYLKQVTCPVHIIHGTKDRLISFQQSEKLKALFPNKVTLHAIEGGRHNNLPDFPAFFEVLYDVLYVEPSKTVTR
;
A
#
# COMPACT_ATOMS: atom_id res chain seq x y z
N MET A 1 42.63 -10.05 -30.95
CA MET A 1 41.16 -9.93 -31.16
C MET A 1 40.33 -10.90 -30.32
N VAL A 2 40.53 -12.23 -30.41
CA VAL A 2 39.76 -13.24 -29.65
C VAL A 2 39.96 -13.08 -28.14
N SER A 3 41.16 -12.89 -27.65
CA SER A 3 41.45 -12.66 -26.23
C SER A 3 40.80 -11.41 -25.64
N THR A 4 40.77 -10.32 -26.43
CA THR A 4 40.11 -9.08 -26.05
C THR A 4 38.58 -9.23 -25.96
N LEU A 5 37.98 -10.01 -26.88
CA LEU A 5 36.56 -10.32 -26.88
C LEU A 5 36.18 -11.14 -25.65
N ILE A 6 36.97 -12.22 -25.36
CA ILE A 6 36.75 -13.05 -24.16
C ILE A 6 36.85 -12.21 -22.91
N TYR A 7 37.86 -11.35 -22.78
CA TYR A 7 37.99 -10.46 -21.64
C TYR A 7 36.77 -9.56 -21.46
N MET A 8 36.28 -8.91 -22.53
CA MET A 8 35.07 -8.08 -22.48
C MET A 8 33.83 -8.86 -22.04
N VAL A 9 33.65 -10.09 -22.55
CA VAL A 9 32.50 -10.94 -22.15
C VAL A 9 32.58 -11.31 -20.68
N VAL A 10 33.77 -11.67 -20.18
CA VAL A 10 33.96 -11.97 -18.74
C VAL A 10 33.68 -10.77 -17.88
N VAL A 11 34.18 -9.59 -18.24
CA VAL A 11 33.89 -8.36 -17.49
C VAL A 11 32.39 -8.05 -17.47
N MET A 12 31.71 -8.15 -18.60
CA MET A 12 30.25 -7.92 -18.66
C MET A 12 29.49 -8.94 -17.77
N ALA A 13 29.89 -10.22 -17.81
CA ALA A 13 29.27 -11.23 -16.97
C ALA A 13 29.49 -10.95 -15.47
N CYS A 14 30.70 -10.54 -15.07
CA CYS A 14 30.98 -10.15 -13.69
C CYS A 14 30.16 -8.92 -13.24
N VAL A 15 30.02 -7.90 -14.09
CA VAL A 15 29.20 -6.70 -13.81
C VAL A 15 27.73 -7.11 -13.67
N TYR A 16 27.22 -7.94 -14.57
CA TYR A 16 25.84 -8.43 -14.50
C TYR A 16 25.58 -9.24 -13.23
N ALA A 17 26.47 -10.16 -12.89
CA ALA A 17 26.38 -10.94 -11.64
C ALA A 17 26.44 -10.03 -10.41
N GLY A 18 27.36 -9.05 -10.39
CA GLY A 18 27.44 -8.04 -9.33
C GLY A 18 26.16 -7.25 -9.16
N LEU A 19 25.51 -6.85 -10.27
CA LEU A 19 24.22 -6.15 -10.24
C LEU A 19 23.10 -7.05 -9.68
N CYS A 20 23.05 -8.33 -10.08
CA CYS A 20 22.09 -9.28 -9.52
C CYS A 20 22.29 -9.48 -8.02
N LEU A 21 23.53 -9.61 -7.55
CA LEU A 21 23.86 -9.71 -6.13
C LEU A 21 23.50 -8.43 -5.37
N ALA A 22 23.78 -7.27 -5.94
CA ALA A 22 23.41 -5.98 -5.33
C ALA A 22 21.90 -5.89 -5.13
N ILE A 23 21.10 -6.30 -6.11
CA ILE A 23 19.64 -6.32 -5.94
C ILE A 23 19.23 -7.36 -4.91
N LEU A 24 19.75 -8.56 -4.96
CA LEU A 24 19.42 -9.64 -4.01
C LEU A 24 19.60 -9.19 -2.55
N PHE A 25 20.72 -8.53 -2.24
CA PHE A 25 21.07 -8.15 -0.87
C PHE A 25 20.58 -6.75 -0.47
N PHE A 26 20.57 -5.80 -1.40
CA PHE A 26 20.31 -4.39 -1.12
C PHE A 26 18.99 -3.86 -1.69
N GLN A 27 18.10 -4.72 -2.21
CA GLN A 27 16.82 -4.30 -2.79
C GLN A 27 15.97 -3.41 -1.85
N HIS A 28 16.13 -3.56 -0.53
CA HIS A 28 15.43 -2.75 0.44
C HIS A 28 15.82 -1.26 0.36
N LEU A 29 17.03 -0.93 -0.10
CA LEU A 29 17.47 0.46 -0.32
C LEU A 29 16.84 1.07 -1.59
N PHE A 30 16.54 0.24 -2.59
CA PHE A 30 15.89 0.68 -3.83
C PHE A 30 14.38 0.83 -3.67
N PHE A 31 13.75 -0.11 -2.94
CA PHE A 31 12.29 -0.14 -2.82
C PHE A 31 11.75 0.74 -1.71
N PHE A 32 12.52 1.04 -0.68
CA PHE A 32 12.05 1.80 0.48
C PHE A 32 12.87 3.04 0.72
N ARG A 33 12.18 4.13 1.01
CA ARG A 33 12.79 5.42 1.36
C ARG A 33 12.26 5.89 2.72
N PRO A 34 12.64 5.20 3.82
CA PRO A 34 12.15 5.51 5.14
C PRO A 34 12.68 6.87 5.63
N GLU A 35 11.84 7.62 6.29
CA GLU A 35 12.21 8.68 7.21
C GLU A 35 12.28 8.05 8.60
N ILE A 36 13.43 8.12 9.26
CA ILE A 36 13.62 7.62 10.62
C ILE A 36 13.41 8.79 11.59
N LEU A 37 12.63 8.57 12.63
CA LEU A 37 12.35 9.57 13.66
C LEU A 37 12.92 9.11 15.00
N ALA A 38 13.37 10.10 15.79
CA ALA A 38 13.74 9.84 17.17
C ALA A 38 12.52 9.39 17.99
N THR A 39 12.70 8.53 18.98
CA THR A 39 11.59 8.00 19.81
C THR A 39 10.82 9.10 20.55
N HIS A 40 11.50 10.20 20.90
CA HIS A 40 10.89 11.35 21.57
C HIS A 40 10.27 12.37 20.60
N PHE A 41 10.27 12.12 19.27
CA PHE A 41 9.65 13.00 18.30
C PHE A 41 8.15 13.15 18.62
N LYS A 42 7.63 14.38 18.60
CA LYS A 42 6.21 14.67 18.80
C LYS A 42 5.54 14.98 17.46
N TYR A 43 4.53 14.17 17.11
CA TYR A 43 3.73 14.45 15.94
C TYR A 43 2.88 15.69 16.15
N GLN A 44 2.62 16.41 15.05
CA GLN A 44 1.75 17.60 15.02
C GLN A 44 0.83 17.52 13.82
N TYR A 45 -0.47 17.48 14.07
CA TYR A 45 -1.51 17.45 13.05
C TYR A 45 -2.63 18.43 13.41
N ALA A 46 -3.46 18.76 12.41
CA ALA A 46 -4.56 19.72 12.57
C ALA A 46 -5.72 19.18 13.42
N PHE A 47 -5.86 17.85 13.54
CA PHE A 47 -6.92 17.19 14.29
C PHE A 47 -6.33 16.46 15.50
N PRO A 48 -7.09 16.30 16.59
CA PRO A 48 -6.70 15.46 17.71
C PRO A 48 -6.46 14.02 17.27
N PHE A 49 -5.45 13.37 17.86
CA PHE A 49 -5.09 11.99 17.55
C PHE A 49 -4.45 11.33 18.77
N ASP A 50 -4.53 10.02 18.79
CA ASP A 50 -3.77 9.16 19.69
C ASP A 50 -2.53 8.64 18.95
N GLU A 51 -1.36 8.74 19.58
CA GLU A 51 -0.17 8.02 19.16
C GLU A 51 -0.13 6.67 19.89
N LEU A 52 0.04 5.58 19.15
CA LEU A 52 -0.01 4.22 19.66
C LEU A 52 1.27 3.47 19.29
N ASP A 53 1.78 2.68 20.25
CA ASP A 53 2.90 1.78 20.05
C ASP A 53 2.46 0.35 20.30
N PHE A 54 2.80 -0.55 19.39
CA PHE A 54 2.46 -1.98 19.47
C PHE A 54 3.73 -2.81 19.52
N ASP A 55 3.85 -3.66 20.54
CA ASP A 55 4.88 -4.68 20.60
C ASP A 55 4.40 -5.91 19.83
N MET A 56 5.15 -6.27 18.79
CA MET A 56 4.81 -7.38 17.92
C MET A 56 5.32 -8.71 18.51
N PRO A 57 4.64 -9.86 18.26
CA PRO A 57 5.02 -11.16 18.84
C PRO A 57 6.47 -11.60 18.58
N ASP A 58 7.09 -11.06 17.52
CA ASP A 58 8.48 -11.35 17.15
C ASP A 58 9.50 -10.32 17.66
N GLY A 59 9.08 -9.44 18.59
CA GLY A 59 9.91 -8.38 19.18
C GLY A 59 10.03 -7.12 18.34
N GLY A 60 9.34 -7.03 17.20
CA GLY A 60 9.21 -5.77 16.45
C GLY A 60 8.37 -4.76 17.20
N LYS A 61 8.50 -3.48 16.85
CA LYS A 61 7.67 -2.39 17.39
C LYS A 61 7.04 -1.61 16.25
N ILE A 62 5.73 -1.42 16.32
CA ILE A 62 4.98 -0.65 15.32
C ILE A 62 4.41 0.60 15.98
N ASN A 63 4.75 1.76 15.45
CA ASN A 63 4.18 3.03 15.83
C ASN A 63 3.05 3.40 14.86
N ALA A 64 1.92 3.86 15.38
CA ALA A 64 0.74 4.21 14.64
C ALA A 64 0.10 5.50 15.17
N ILE A 65 -0.76 6.10 14.37
CA ILE A 65 -1.60 7.23 14.73
C ILE A 65 -3.07 6.87 14.50
N HIS A 66 -3.92 7.30 15.42
CA HIS A 66 -5.36 7.09 15.36
C HIS A 66 -6.10 8.40 15.61
N PHE A 67 -6.71 8.95 14.57
CA PHE A 67 -7.61 10.09 14.68
C PHE A 67 -9.03 9.57 14.92
N LYS A 68 -9.70 10.13 15.89
CA LYS A 68 -11.09 9.79 16.25
C LYS A 68 -11.99 10.99 16.08
N VAL A 69 -13.21 10.75 15.59
CA VAL A 69 -14.24 11.78 15.44
C VAL A 69 -15.50 11.43 16.23
N PRO A 70 -16.26 12.41 16.73
CA PRO A 70 -17.54 12.15 17.36
C PRO A 70 -18.50 11.48 16.37
N ASN A 71 -19.24 10.46 16.83
CA ASN A 71 -20.22 9.72 16.02
C ASN A 71 -19.64 9.17 14.72
N SER A 72 -18.44 8.58 14.82
CA SER A 72 -17.72 8.03 13.66
C SER A 72 -18.57 7.03 12.88
N ARG A 73 -18.49 7.10 11.55
CA ARG A 73 -19.13 6.17 10.60
C ARG A 73 -18.39 4.83 10.51
N GLY A 74 -17.17 4.78 11.03
CA GLY A 74 -16.25 3.66 10.97
C GLY A 74 -14.82 4.15 10.87
N VAL A 75 -13.88 3.27 10.55
CA VAL A 75 -12.45 3.58 10.48
C VAL A 75 -11.87 3.32 9.10
N ILE A 76 -11.04 4.25 8.65
CA ILE A 76 -10.17 4.05 7.50
C ILE A 76 -8.84 3.46 7.99
N TYR A 77 -8.60 2.19 7.71
CA TYR A 77 -7.30 1.59 7.90
C TYR A 77 -6.40 1.90 6.70
N TYR A 78 -5.56 2.91 6.84
CA TYR A 78 -4.77 3.45 5.75
C TYR A 78 -3.36 2.85 5.71
N LEU A 79 -3.05 2.09 4.67
CA LEU A 79 -1.76 1.45 4.40
C LEU A 79 -1.00 2.29 3.37
N LYS A 80 -0.01 3.01 3.87
CA LYS A 80 0.74 4.04 3.12
C LYS A 80 1.68 3.48 2.05
N GLY A 81 2.23 4.35 1.23
CA GLY A 81 3.30 4.03 0.28
C GLY A 81 4.65 3.73 0.96
N ASN A 82 5.67 3.46 0.15
CA ASN A 82 6.99 2.97 0.55
C ASN A 82 7.99 4.07 0.94
N SER A 83 7.55 5.29 1.16
CA SER A 83 8.43 6.43 1.47
C SER A 83 8.00 7.17 2.73
N ARG A 84 8.92 7.97 3.31
CA ARG A 84 8.70 8.84 4.47
C ARG A 84 8.14 8.07 5.68
N SER A 85 7.66 8.78 6.70
CA SER A 85 6.99 8.25 7.89
C SER A 85 5.54 8.76 7.97
N ILE A 86 4.78 8.27 8.94
CA ILE A 86 3.42 8.77 9.23
C ILE A 86 3.44 10.27 9.53
N LYS A 87 4.54 10.87 9.98
CA LYS A 87 4.71 12.33 10.11
C LYS A 87 4.27 13.08 8.84
N GLY A 88 4.68 12.59 7.67
CA GLY A 88 4.31 13.21 6.39
C GLY A 88 2.99 12.68 5.81
N TRP A 89 2.67 11.42 6.08
CA TRP A 89 1.46 10.79 5.56
C TRP A 89 0.20 11.11 6.38
N GLY A 90 0.33 11.39 7.67
CA GLY A 90 -0.82 11.71 8.54
C GLY A 90 -1.62 12.94 8.11
N LYS A 91 -1.07 13.80 7.25
CA LYS A 91 -1.81 14.91 6.65
C LYS A 91 -3.04 14.48 5.83
N PHE A 92 -3.03 13.26 5.29
CA PHE A 92 -4.17 12.71 4.55
C PHE A 92 -5.36 12.36 5.46
N ALA A 93 -5.16 12.30 6.79
CA ALA A 93 -6.25 12.08 7.73
C ALA A 93 -7.39 13.08 7.56
N LYS A 94 -7.07 14.35 7.22
CA LYS A 94 -8.09 15.40 7.04
C LYS A 94 -9.16 15.01 6.01
N ASP A 95 -8.78 14.30 4.95
CA ASP A 95 -9.67 13.95 3.84
C ASP A 95 -10.73 12.91 4.29
N PHE A 96 -10.49 12.21 5.39
CA PHE A 96 -11.38 11.20 5.98
C PHE A 96 -12.07 11.69 7.26
N VAL A 97 -11.30 12.34 8.13
CA VAL A 97 -11.80 12.88 9.42
C VAL A 97 -12.87 13.94 9.17
N SER A 98 -12.66 14.85 8.20
CA SER A 98 -13.67 15.85 7.81
C SER A 98 -14.94 15.23 7.21
N ASN A 99 -14.87 13.96 6.83
CA ASN A 99 -15.98 13.19 6.28
C ASN A 99 -16.59 12.20 7.30
N GLY A 100 -16.28 12.36 8.58
CA GLY A 100 -16.89 11.60 9.67
C GLY A 100 -16.36 10.17 9.83
N TYR A 101 -15.14 9.87 9.37
CA TYR A 101 -14.45 8.60 9.60
C TYR A 101 -13.31 8.79 10.59
N ASP A 102 -13.13 7.83 11.47
CA ASP A 102 -11.87 7.66 12.14
C ASP A 102 -10.79 7.29 11.14
N PHE A 103 -9.54 7.64 11.44
CA PHE A 103 -8.43 7.36 10.54
C PHE A 103 -7.28 6.71 11.30
N PHE A 104 -6.89 5.52 10.90
CA PHE A 104 -5.81 4.76 11.52
C PHE A 104 -4.71 4.46 10.49
N MET A 105 -3.47 4.79 10.84
CA MET A 105 -2.30 4.58 9.99
C MET A 105 -1.10 4.14 10.82
N MET A 106 -0.35 3.16 10.31
CA MET A 106 0.90 2.69 10.92
C MET A 106 2.13 3.05 10.10
N ASP A 107 3.27 3.17 10.73
CA ASP A 107 4.57 3.08 10.07
C ASP A 107 5.02 1.62 9.95
N TYR A 108 5.49 1.24 8.77
CA TYR A 108 6.12 -0.08 8.58
C TYR A 108 7.44 -0.15 9.36
N ARG A 109 7.88 -1.36 9.70
CA ARG A 109 9.18 -1.60 10.35
C ARG A 109 10.29 -0.84 9.65
N GLY A 110 11.11 -0.11 10.42
CA GLY A 110 12.19 0.74 9.91
C GLY A 110 11.72 2.06 9.26
N PHE A 111 10.47 2.48 9.51
CA PHE A 111 9.96 3.82 9.19
C PHE A 111 9.55 4.52 10.48
N GLY A 112 9.70 5.85 10.51
CA GLY A 112 9.32 6.67 11.65
C GLY A 112 9.94 6.17 12.95
N LYS A 113 9.10 5.83 13.91
CA LYS A 113 9.50 5.24 15.20
C LYS A 113 9.41 3.71 15.22
N SER A 114 8.85 3.08 14.17
CA SER A 114 8.71 1.64 14.08
C SER A 114 10.05 0.93 13.92
N LYS A 115 10.24 -0.19 14.62
CA LYS A 115 11.51 -0.93 14.68
C LYS A 115 11.34 -2.40 14.29
N GLY A 116 12.43 -3.00 13.84
CA GLY A 116 12.49 -4.41 13.51
C GLY A 116 12.87 -4.68 12.05
N LYS A 117 13.24 -5.94 11.77
CA LYS A 117 13.60 -6.36 10.42
C LYS A 117 12.34 -6.37 9.53
N ARG A 118 12.42 -5.74 8.36
CA ARG A 118 11.35 -5.70 7.38
C ARG A 118 11.50 -6.83 6.37
N THR A 119 10.49 -7.67 6.25
CA THR A 119 10.31 -8.66 5.17
C THR A 119 8.88 -8.57 4.68
N GLN A 120 8.56 -9.13 3.52
CA GLN A 120 7.18 -9.16 3.02
C GLN A 120 6.24 -9.81 4.04
N GLN A 121 6.60 -10.97 4.58
CA GLN A 121 5.77 -11.67 5.55
C GLN A 121 5.50 -10.80 6.79
N LYS A 122 6.55 -10.15 7.34
CA LYS A 122 6.37 -9.29 8.52
C LYS A 122 5.51 -8.06 8.25
N LEU A 123 5.54 -7.51 7.02
CA LEU A 123 4.62 -6.44 6.64
C LEU A 123 3.17 -6.92 6.64
N PHE A 124 2.92 -8.15 6.20
CA PHE A 124 1.58 -8.76 6.25
C PHE A 124 1.15 -9.08 7.67
N ASP A 125 2.03 -9.68 8.48
CA ASP A 125 1.75 -10.04 9.86
C ASP A 125 1.42 -8.80 10.70
N ASP A 126 2.20 -7.73 10.55
CA ASP A 126 1.98 -6.45 11.24
C ASP A 126 0.63 -5.84 10.83
N ALA A 127 0.36 -5.78 9.52
CA ALA A 127 -0.90 -5.24 9.03
C ALA A 127 -2.11 -6.07 9.49
N GLN A 128 -1.98 -7.40 9.51
CA GLN A 128 -3.03 -8.28 9.98
C GLN A 128 -3.23 -8.20 11.50
N PHE A 129 -2.16 -8.05 12.28
CA PHE A 129 -2.23 -7.84 13.73
C PHE A 129 -3.01 -6.57 14.05
N LEU A 130 -2.70 -5.46 13.37
CA LEU A 130 -3.38 -4.20 13.60
C LEU A 130 -4.83 -4.19 13.07
N TYR A 131 -5.14 -4.94 12.02
CA TYR A 131 -6.53 -5.15 11.62
C TYR A 131 -7.33 -5.87 12.71
N LYS A 132 -6.76 -6.90 13.34
CA LYS A 132 -7.39 -7.61 14.47
C LYS A 132 -7.58 -6.68 15.67
N TRP A 133 -6.60 -5.83 15.96
CA TRP A 133 -6.74 -4.81 17.00
C TRP A 133 -7.88 -3.82 16.69
N LEU A 134 -8.06 -3.42 15.44
CA LEU A 134 -9.20 -2.58 15.05
C LEU A 134 -10.53 -3.28 15.28
N LEU A 135 -10.63 -4.60 15.13
CA LEU A 135 -11.83 -5.37 15.40
C LEU A 135 -12.25 -5.38 16.87
N GLU A 136 -11.38 -4.99 17.81
CA GLU A 136 -11.74 -4.81 19.21
C GLU A 136 -12.63 -3.58 19.43
N ASN A 137 -12.58 -2.61 18.51
CA ASN A 137 -13.31 -1.34 18.62
C ASN A 137 -14.31 -1.08 17.48
N TYR A 138 -14.17 -1.79 16.35
CA TYR A 138 -15.00 -1.59 15.16
C TYR A 138 -15.52 -2.95 14.64
N ARG A 139 -16.77 -2.98 14.20
CA ARG A 139 -17.27 -4.14 13.45
C ARG A 139 -16.62 -4.19 12.06
N GLN A 140 -16.56 -5.35 11.44
CA GLN A 140 -15.95 -5.51 10.11
C GLN A 140 -16.61 -4.62 9.05
N ASP A 141 -17.94 -4.45 9.14
CA ASP A 141 -18.72 -3.59 8.23
C ASP A 141 -18.50 -2.08 8.47
N GLN A 142 -17.71 -1.70 9.47
CA GLN A 142 -17.28 -0.34 9.74
C GLN A 142 -15.81 -0.07 9.34
N ILE A 143 -15.07 -1.09 8.92
CA ILE A 143 -13.66 -0.95 8.54
C ILE A 143 -13.55 -0.84 7.01
N VAL A 144 -12.96 0.26 6.55
CA VAL A 144 -12.52 0.45 5.17
C VAL A 144 -11.02 0.24 5.13
N VAL A 145 -10.55 -0.72 4.36
CA VAL A 145 -9.12 -0.91 4.13
C VAL A 145 -8.71 -0.08 2.91
N PHE A 146 -7.81 0.86 3.13
CA PHE A 146 -7.33 1.77 2.09
C PHE A 146 -5.83 1.56 1.88
N GLY A 147 -5.42 1.21 0.68
CA GLY A 147 -4.01 1.08 0.32
C GLY A 147 -3.61 2.09 -0.73
N ARG A 148 -2.43 2.71 -0.57
CA ARG A 148 -1.87 3.60 -1.58
C ARG A 148 -0.52 3.11 -2.08
N SER A 149 -0.35 3.06 -3.42
CA SER A 149 0.90 2.68 -4.07
C SER A 149 1.41 1.34 -3.51
N PHE A 150 2.60 1.29 -2.90
CA PHE A 150 3.13 0.08 -2.25
C PHE A 150 2.13 -0.55 -1.27
N GLY A 151 1.40 0.26 -0.51
CA GLY A 151 0.40 -0.21 0.45
C GLY A 151 -0.78 -0.96 -0.16
N THR A 152 -1.01 -0.85 -1.48
CA THR A 152 -2.15 -1.51 -2.14
C THR A 152 -2.06 -3.04 -2.09
N GLY A 153 -0.86 -3.61 -2.23
CA GLY A 153 -0.66 -5.06 -2.11
C GLY A 153 -0.84 -5.54 -0.66
N ILE A 154 -0.45 -4.73 0.33
CA ILE A 154 -0.67 -5.06 1.74
C ILE A 154 -2.17 -4.95 2.06
N ALA A 155 -2.85 -3.91 1.57
CA ALA A 155 -4.29 -3.71 1.74
C ALA A 155 -5.10 -4.87 1.11
N ALA A 156 -4.74 -5.27 -0.10
CA ALA A 156 -5.37 -6.41 -0.76
C ALA A 156 -5.14 -7.73 0.01
N HIS A 157 -3.94 -7.93 0.57
CA HIS A 157 -3.65 -9.08 1.43
C HIS A 157 -4.50 -9.06 2.72
N VAL A 158 -4.57 -7.93 3.43
CA VAL A 158 -5.43 -7.80 4.62
C VAL A 158 -6.88 -8.08 4.28
N ALA A 159 -7.41 -7.50 3.22
CA ALA A 159 -8.80 -7.70 2.81
C ALA A 159 -9.07 -9.14 2.34
N SER A 160 -8.07 -9.86 1.81
CA SER A 160 -8.20 -11.27 1.41
C SER A 160 -8.34 -12.24 2.58
N GLN A 161 -7.92 -11.85 3.77
CA GLN A 161 -7.98 -12.65 5.00
C GLN A 161 -9.14 -12.23 5.94
N ASN A 162 -9.88 -11.18 5.57
CA ASN A 162 -10.91 -10.57 6.41
C ASN A 162 -12.11 -10.15 5.57
N HIS A 163 -13.14 -9.59 6.23
CA HIS A 163 -14.35 -9.12 5.57
C HIS A 163 -14.60 -7.63 5.85
N PRO A 164 -13.70 -6.73 5.46
CA PRO A 164 -13.93 -5.30 5.65
C PRO A 164 -15.15 -4.85 4.84
N ARG A 165 -15.73 -3.71 5.21
CA ARG A 165 -16.82 -3.08 4.45
C ARG A 165 -16.43 -2.87 2.99
N LEU A 166 -15.18 -2.44 2.76
CA LEU A 166 -14.71 -1.94 1.47
C LEU A 166 -13.19 -2.04 1.38
N LEU A 167 -12.66 -2.32 0.19
CA LEU A 167 -11.26 -2.18 -0.16
C LEU A 167 -11.08 -1.06 -1.19
N VAL A 168 -10.29 -0.04 -0.85
CA VAL A 168 -9.90 1.04 -1.77
C VAL A 168 -8.41 0.93 -2.09
N LEU A 169 -8.07 0.94 -3.37
CA LEU A 169 -6.72 0.84 -3.89
C LEU A 169 -6.39 2.10 -4.70
N ASP A 170 -5.57 2.98 -4.15
CA ASP A 170 -5.07 4.18 -4.84
C ASP A 170 -3.76 3.86 -5.55
N SER A 171 -3.79 3.93 -6.89
CA SER A 171 -2.64 3.67 -7.76
C SER A 171 -2.01 2.27 -7.55
N PRO A 172 -2.80 1.17 -7.66
CA PRO A 172 -2.31 -0.17 -7.42
C PRO A 172 -1.43 -0.70 -8.56
N TYR A 173 -0.49 -1.58 -8.19
CA TYR A 173 0.19 -2.46 -9.14
C TYR A 173 -0.54 -3.80 -9.27
N PHE A 174 -0.37 -4.44 -10.42
CA PHE A 174 -0.87 -5.81 -10.67
C PHE A 174 -0.18 -6.83 -9.76
N SER A 175 1.16 -6.86 -9.81
CA SER A 175 2.05 -7.40 -8.77
C SER A 175 3.28 -6.51 -8.65
N PHE A 176 3.94 -6.53 -7.50
CA PHE A 176 5.13 -5.72 -7.29
C PHE A 176 6.26 -6.13 -8.23
N LEU A 177 6.44 -7.44 -8.43
CA LEU A 177 7.38 -7.99 -9.39
C LEU A 177 7.02 -7.58 -10.83
N TYR A 178 5.74 -7.63 -11.22
CA TYR A 178 5.31 -7.22 -12.56
C TYR A 178 5.65 -5.74 -12.82
N ASN A 179 5.44 -4.88 -11.83
CA ASN A 179 5.81 -3.47 -11.93
C ASN A 179 7.33 -3.29 -12.01
N ALA A 180 8.12 -4.01 -11.20
CA ALA A 180 9.59 -3.93 -11.20
C ALA A 180 10.20 -4.36 -12.55
N LYS A 181 9.65 -5.39 -13.20
CA LYS A 181 10.10 -5.87 -14.52
C LYS A 181 10.00 -4.80 -15.62
N ARG A 182 9.14 -3.78 -15.47
CA ARG A 182 9.07 -2.68 -16.44
C ARG A 182 10.34 -1.82 -16.46
N TYR A 183 11.04 -1.76 -15.33
CA TYR A 183 12.26 -0.94 -15.16
C TYR A 183 13.55 -1.74 -15.32
N ALA A 184 13.51 -3.03 -15.05
CA ALA A 184 14.66 -3.89 -15.04
C ALA A 184 14.35 -5.26 -15.69
N PHE A 185 13.77 -5.23 -16.89
CA PHE A 185 13.35 -6.42 -17.65
C PHE A 185 14.49 -7.35 -18.01
N PHE A 186 15.73 -6.85 -18.07
CA PHE A 186 16.93 -7.60 -18.37
C PHE A 186 17.49 -8.36 -17.16
N LEU A 187 16.92 -8.16 -15.96
CA LEU A 187 17.35 -8.86 -14.74
C LEU A 187 16.41 -10.03 -14.42
N PRO A 188 16.92 -11.11 -13.85
CA PRO A 188 16.12 -12.27 -13.46
C PRO A 188 15.35 -12.03 -12.16
N LEU A 189 14.55 -10.95 -12.11
CA LEU A 189 13.90 -10.44 -10.90
C LEU A 189 13.04 -11.47 -10.17
N GLN A 190 12.47 -12.45 -10.88
CA GLN A 190 11.66 -13.52 -10.28
C GLN A 190 12.45 -14.42 -9.32
N TRP A 191 13.77 -14.45 -9.43
CA TRP A 191 14.64 -15.28 -8.59
C TRP A 191 15.38 -14.48 -7.51
N ILE A 192 15.51 -13.15 -7.69
CA ILE A 192 16.33 -12.31 -6.82
C ILE A 192 15.52 -11.33 -5.97
N MET A 193 14.21 -11.10 -6.30
CA MET A 193 13.36 -10.24 -5.49
C MET A 193 12.74 -10.99 -4.31
N ASN A 194 12.82 -10.36 -3.12
CA ASN A 194 12.20 -10.87 -1.89
C ASN A 194 10.81 -10.27 -1.64
N TYR A 195 10.33 -9.41 -2.54
CA TYR A 195 9.03 -8.75 -2.47
C TYR A 195 8.27 -9.03 -3.77
N ASP A 196 7.22 -9.82 -3.67
CA ASP A 196 6.27 -10.06 -4.75
C ASP A 196 4.84 -9.94 -4.21
N LEU A 197 4.46 -8.73 -3.82
CA LEU A 197 3.10 -8.47 -3.36
C LEU A 197 2.14 -8.66 -4.55
N ARG A 198 1.33 -9.69 -4.46
CA ARG A 198 0.48 -10.21 -5.54
C ARG A 198 -0.95 -9.69 -5.43
N THR A 199 -1.18 -8.41 -5.77
CA THR A 199 -2.53 -7.82 -5.75
C THR A 199 -3.52 -8.66 -6.58
N ASP A 200 -3.08 -9.14 -7.73
CA ASP A 200 -3.86 -10.01 -8.62
C ASP A 200 -4.32 -11.33 -7.96
N LEU A 201 -3.49 -11.91 -7.10
CA LEU A 201 -3.85 -13.15 -6.39
C LEU A 201 -4.71 -12.87 -5.15
N TYR A 202 -4.40 -11.83 -4.39
CA TYR A 202 -5.16 -11.49 -3.18
C TYR A 202 -6.60 -11.10 -3.52
N LEU A 203 -6.82 -10.35 -4.59
CA LEU A 203 -8.17 -9.97 -5.03
C LEU A 203 -9.07 -11.17 -5.37
N LYS A 204 -8.52 -12.35 -5.67
CA LYS A 204 -9.33 -13.57 -5.85
C LYS A 204 -10.14 -13.91 -4.59
N GLN A 205 -9.54 -13.71 -3.41
CA GLN A 205 -10.09 -14.08 -2.10
C GLN A 205 -10.87 -12.95 -1.44
N VAL A 206 -10.70 -11.70 -1.88
CA VAL A 206 -11.45 -10.55 -1.36
C VAL A 206 -12.94 -10.71 -1.64
N THR A 207 -13.76 -10.57 -0.62
CA THR A 207 -15.22 -10.72 -0.69
C THR A 207 -16.00 -9.42 -0.70
N CYS A 208 -15.38 -8.33 -0.20
CA CYS A 208 -15.99 -7.00 -0.21
C CYS A 208 -15.88 -6.31 -1.58
N PRO A 209 -16.65 -5.25 -1.84
CA PRO A 209 -16.44 -4.38 -3.01
C PRO A 209 -15.02 -3.81 -3.05
N VAL A 210 -14.47 -3.69 -4.25
CA VAL A 210 -13.12 -3.15 -4.49
C VAL A 210 -13.21 -1.93 -5.40
N HIS A 211 -12.72 -0.80 -4.95
CA HIS A 211 -12.61 0.40 -5.75
C HIS A 211 -11.14 0.72 -6.01
N ILE A 212 -10.80 0.88 -7.28
CA ILE A 212 -9.48 1.33 -7.72
C ILE A 212 -9.59 2.78 -8.18
N ILE A 213 -8.76 3.67 -7.62
CA ILE A 213 -8.63 5.06 -8.07
C ILE A 213 -7.23 5.19 -8.66
N HIS A 214 -7.12 5.60 -9.94
CA HIS A 214 -5.82 5.64 -10.60
C HIS A 214 -5.73 6.75 -11.65
N GLY A 215 -4.60 7.45 -11.66
CA GLY A 215 -4.33 8.50 -12.64
C GLY A 215 -3.93 7.96 -14.01
N THR A 216 -4.55 8.46 -15.07
CA THR A 216 -4.29 7.97 -16.46
C THR A 216 -2.88 8.27 -16.96
N LYS A 217 -2.17 9.24 -16.34
CA LYS A 217 -0.77 9.59 -16.66
C LYS A 217 0.24 9.15 -15.61
N ASP A 218 -0.11 8.12 -14.81
CA ASP A 218 0.83 7.53 -13.86
C ASP A 218 1.97 6.82 -14.61
N ARG A 219 3.20 7.33 -14.41
CA ARG A 219 4.41 6.76 -15.01
C ARG A 219 5.14 5.78 -14.09
N LEU A 220 4.87 5.83 -12.78
CA LEU A 220 5.49 4.93 -11.81
C LEU A 220 4.78 3.56 -11.79
N ILE A 221 3.46 3.57 -11.73
CA ILE A 221 2.64 2.37 -11.88
C ILE A 221 1.67 2.66 -13.01
N SER A 222 1.83 2.00 -14.16
CA SER A 222 0.99 2.37 -15.32
C SER A 222 -0.48 2.04 -15.06
N PHE A 223 -1.36 2.92 -15.51
CA PHE A 223 -2.81 2.77 -15.44
C PHE A 223 -3.30 1.42 -15.98
N GLN A 224 -2.63 0.89 -17.01
CA GLN A 224 -2.89 -0.44 -17.59
C GLN A 224 -2.86 -1.58 -16.55
N GLN A 225 -2.15 -1.43 -15.43
CA GLN A 225 -2.16 -2.45 -14.38
C GLN A 225 -3.51 -2.49 -13.65
N SER A 226 -4.15 -1.34 -13.47
CA SER A 226 -5.52 -1.26 -12.94
C SER A 226 -6.55 -1.79 -13.93
N GLU A 227 -6.38 -1.50 -15.22
CA GLU A 227 -7.23 -2.08 -16.28
C GLU A 227 -7.16 -3.61 -16.28
N LYS A 228 -5.96 -4.19 -16.12
CA LYS A 228 -5.78 -5.64 -15.97
C LYS A 228 -6.48 -6.20 -14.75
N LEU A 229 -6.38 -5.52 -13.58
CA LEU A 229 -7.08 -5.95 -12.37
C LEU A 229 -8.59 -5.89 -12.57
N LYS A 230 -9.13 -4.82 -13.18
CA LYS A 230 -10.55 -4.71 -13.52
C LYS A 230 -10.99 -5.81 -14.49
N ALA A 231 -10.20 -6.11 -15.50
CA ALA A 231 -10.51 -7.15 -16.47
C ALA A 231 -10.54 -8.56 -15.84
N LEU A 232 -9.69 -8.84 -14.86
CA LEU A 232 -9.70 -10.11 -14.12
C LEU A 232 -10.90 -10.25 -13.17
N PHE A 233 -11.43 -9.14 -12.65
CA PHE A 233 -12.49 -9.12 -11.64
C PHE A 233 -13.60 -8.14 -12.00
N PRO A 234 -14.27 -8.32 -13.17
CA PRO A 234 -15.21 -7.34 -13.70
C PRO A 234 -16.42 -7.06 -12.82
N ASN A 235 -16.85 -8.03 -12.02
CA ASN A 235 -18.02 -7.92 -11.13
C ASN A 235 -17.64 -7.44 -9.71
N LYS A 236 -16.37 -7.43 -9.35
CA LYS A 236 -15.89 -7.09 -8.01
C LYS A 236 -15.20 -5.73 -7.97
N VAL A 237 -14.40 -5.41 -9.00
CA VAL A 237 -13.59 -4.21 -9.08
C VAL A 237 -14.31 -3.12 -9.84
N THR A 238 -14.44 -1.94 -9.24
CA THR A 238 -14.82 -0.70 -9.93
C THR A 238 -13.56 0.14 -10.14
N LEU A 239 -13.27 0.52 -11.38
CA LEU A 239 -12.10 1.33 -11.73
C LEU A 239 -12.53 2.78 -11.98
N HIS A 240 -11.96 3.70 -11.23
CA HIS A 240 -12.14 5.15 -11.35
C HIS A 240 -10.87 5.75 -11.94
N ALA A 241 -10.96 6.21 -13.16
CA ALA A 241 -9.86 6.88 -13.86
C ALA A 241 -9.83 8.38 -13.52
N ILE A 242 -8.71 8.86 -12.99
CA ILE A 242 -8.49 10.31 -12.82
C ILE A 242 -7.72 10.81 -14.03
N GLU A 243 -8.43 11.44 -14.95
CA GLU A 243 -7.86 11.90 -16.23
C GLU A 243 -6.74 12.92 -15.99
N GLY A 244 -5.58 12.68 -16.63
CA GLY A 244 -4.39 13.51 -16.47
C GLY A 244 -3.64 13.32 -15.15
N GLY A 245 -4.20 12.59 -14.20
CA GLY A 245 -3.59 12.29 -12.90
C GLY A 245 -2.29 11.50 -13.02
N ARG A 246 -1.30 11.85 -12.19
CA ARG A 246 -0.02 11.16 -12.04
C ARG A 246 0.04 10.49 -10.67
N HIS A 247 1.08 9.71 -10.42
CA HIS A 247 1.23 8.92 -9.19
C HIS A 247 1.08 9.71 -7.86
N ASN A 248 1.54 10.96 -7.82
CA ASN A 248 1.62 11.72 -6.57
C ASN A 248 0.67 12.92 -6.49
N ASN A 249 -0.10 13.20 -7.52
CA ASN A 249 -0.92 14.40 -7.59
C ASN A 249 -2.41 14.14 -7.76
N LEU A 250 -2.91 12.95 -7.45
CA LEU A 250 -4.35 12.67 -7.52
C LEU A 250 -5.17 13.63 -6.64
N PRO A 251 -4.70 14.01 -5.41
CA PRO A 251 -5.41 14.99 -4.59
C PRO A 251 -5.43 16.42 -5.15
N ASP A 252 -4.73 16.71 -6.26
CA ASP A 252 -4.82 18.01 -6.94
C ASP A 252 -6.04 18.07 -7.89
N PHE A 253 -6.73 16.95 -8.10
CA PHE A 253 -7.88 16.84 -8.99
C PHE A 253 -9.19 16.77 -8.20
N PRO A 254 -10.18 17.66 -8.45
CA PRO A 254 -11.50 17.58 -7.80
C PRO A 254 -12.16 16.20 -7.97
N ALA A 255 -12.05 15.60 -9.16
CA ALA A 255 -12.58 14.27 -9.45
C ALA A 255 -12.08 13.17 -8.50
N PHE A 256 -10.87 13.31 -7.92
CA PHE A 256 -10.38 12.39 -6.91
C PHE A 256 -11.25 12.42 -5.64
N PHE A 257 -11.59 13.61 -5.18
CA PHE A 257 -12.41 13.77 -3.97
C PHE A 257 -13.88 13.41 -4.22
N GLU A 258 -14.41 13.70 -5.42
CA GLU A 258 -15.76 13.28 -5.83
C GLU A 258 -15.85 11.75 -5.76
N VAL A 259 -14.91 11.03 -6.39
CA VAL A 259 -14.84 9.57 -6.33
C VAL A 259 -14.66 9.07 -4.90
N LEU A 260 -13.74 9.67 -4.12
CA LEU A 260 -13.51 9.26 -2.74
C LEU A 260 -14.78 9.43 -1.89
N TYR A 261 -15.49 10.54 -2.07
CA TYR A 261 -16.75 10.79 -1.42
C TYR A 261 -17.79 9.75 -1.79
N ASP A 262 -18.04 9.53 -3.08
CA ASP A 262 -19.02 8.53 -3.56
C ASP A 262 -18.73 7.13 -3.03
N VAL A 263 -17.45 6.71 -3.08
CA VAL A 263 -17.02 5.40 -2.61
C VAL A 263 -17.24 5.20 -1.10
N LEU A 264 -17.05 6.25 -0.31
CA LEU A 264 -17.21 6.17 1.15
C LEU A 264 -18.66 6.32 1.62
N TYR A 265 -19.50 7.04 0.86
CA TYR A 265 -20.87 7.40 1.29
C TYR A 265 -21.97 6.55 0.65
N VAL A 266 -21.73 5.96 -0.53
CA VAL A 266 -22.71 5.05 -1.12
C VAL A 266 -22.79 3.79 -0.25
N GLU A 267 -23.96 3.54 0.34
CA GLU A 267 -24.21 2.25 0.98
C GLU A 267 -24.11 1.14 -0.08
N PRO A 268 -23.42 0.02 0.22
CA PRO A 268 -23.44 -1.12 -0.67
C PRO A 268 -24.92 -1.50 -0.88
N SER A 269 -25.39 -1.40 -2.12
CA SER A 269 -26.73 -1.83 -2.48
C SER A 269 -26.95 -3.21 -1.89
N LYS A 270 -27.94 -3.36 -1.01
CA LYS A 270 -28.38 -4.66 -0.48
C LYS A 270 -28.64 -5.52 -1.70
N THR A 271 -27.76 -6.46 -1.96
CA THR A 271 -27.98 -7.47 -3.01
C THR A 271 -29.27 -8.15 -2.63
N VAL A 272 -30.33 -7.86 -3.40
CA VAL A 272 -31.61 -8.55 -3.27
C VAL A 272 -31.32 -9.99 -3.62
N THR A 273 -31.15 -10.83 -2.60
CA THR A 273 -31.24 -12.29 -2.75
C THR A 273 -32.67 -12.61 -3.19
N ARG A 274 -32.80 -12.92 -4.47
CA ARG A 274 -33.95 -13.67 -5.00
C ARG A 274 -33.62 -15.13 -5.04
#